data_23f727a0b80bfcc1eac1c01b4be3583a
#
_entry.id   23f727a0b80bfcc1eac1c01b4be3583a
#
_cell.length_a   1.000
_cell.length_b   1.000
_cell.length_c   1.000
_cell.angle_alpha   90.00
_cell.angle_beta   90.00
_cell.angle_gamma   90.00
#
_symmetry.space_group_name_H-M   'P 1'
#
loop_
_entity.id
_entity.type
_entity.pdbx_description
1 polymer ?
#
loop_
_entity_poly.entity_id
_entity_poly.type
_entity_poly.pdbx_seq_one_letter_code
_entity_poly.pdbx_strand_id
1 'polypeptide(L)'
;MIKVEIVKCLKDNFSYIVHNNNEALVIDPSESGPLIKSLEKLNLKLKYILNTHHHFDHIDGNLTLKEKYNCKIIGFIDDKKRIPGIDICLKNEEIFKEGDFQFKTYHTPGH
;
A
#
# COMPACT_ATOMS: atom_id res chain seq x y z
N MET A 1 -1.87 16.73 8.96
CA MET A 1 -3.00 16.56 8.02
C MET A 1 -2.67 15.46 7.01
N ILE A 2 -3.61 14.58 6.78
CA ILE A 2 -3.43 13.49 5.82
C ILE A 2 -3.80 13.98 4.41
N LYS A 3 -2.96 13.68 3.45
CA LYS A 3 -3.19 13.98 2.03
C LYS A 3 -3.17 12.70 1.22
N VAL A 4 -3.83 12.71 0.07
CA VAL A 4 -3.86 11.55 -0.84
C VAL A 4 -3.41 12.00 -2.23
N GLU A 5 -2.41 11.29 -2.77
CA GLU A 5 -1.96 11.48 -4.15
C GLU A 5 -2.37 10.25 -4.96
N ILE A 6 -2.89 10.48 -6.15
CA ILE A 6 -3.26 9.40 -7.07
C ILE A 6 -2.14 9.25 -8.08
N VAL A 7 -1.58 8.04 -8.20
CA VAL A 7 -0.49 7.76 -9.12
C VAL A 7 -0.95 6.74 -10.16
N LYS A 8 -0.88 7.12 -11.42
CA LYS A 8 -1.23 6.21 -12.51
C LYS A 8 -0.08 5.21 -12.70
N CYS A 9 -0.41 3.94 -12.60
CA CYS A 9 0.52 2.84 -12.82
C CYS A 9 -0.01 1.96 -13.94
N LEU A 10 0.89 1.43 -14.76
CA LEU A 10 0.51 0.61 -15.90
C LEU A 10 -0.49 1.36 -16.79
N LYS A 11 -1.20 0.66 -17.64
CA LYS A 11 -2.08 1.32 -18.62
C LYS A 11 -3.38 1.83 -17.99
N ASP A 12 -3.98 1.04 -17.12
CA ASP A 12 -5.33 1.31 -16.60
C ASP A 12 -5.43 1.25 -15.07
N ASN A 13 -4.32 1.16 -14.35
CA ASN A 13 -4.35 1.01 -12.90
C ASN A 13 -3.90 2.27 -12.18
N PHE A 14 -4.46 2.47 -10.99
CA PHE A 14 -4.09 3.59 -10.14
C PHE A 14 -3.64 3.06 -8.78
N SER A 15 -2.61 3.70 -8.26
CA SER A 15 -2.15 3.47 -6.89
C SER A 15 -2.33 4.76 -6.12
N TYR A 16 -2.44 4.66 -4.80
CA TYR A 16 -2.69 5.82 -3.97
C TYR A 16 -1.59 5.98 -2.95
N ILE A 17 -1.11 7.21 -2.77
CA ILE A 17 -0.16 7.54 -1.71
C ILE A 17 -0.92 8.35 -0.68
N VAL A 18 -1.06 7.78 0.53
CA VAL A 18 -1.66 8.47 1.67
C VAL A 18 -0.51 8.95 2.54
N HIS A 19 -0.41 10.24 2.76
CA HIS A 19 0.74 10.78 3.48
C HIS A 19 0.38 11.95 4.41
N ASN A 20 1.21 12.11 5.42
CA ASN A 20 1.29 13.34 6.20
C ASN A 20 2.44 14.15 5.62
N ASN A 21 3.16 14.95 6.25
CA ASN A 21 4.22 15.73 5.64
C ASN A 21 5.55 14.98 5.49
N ASN A 22 5.71 13.84 6.16
CA ASN A 22 6.99 13.12 6.22
C ASN A 22 6.88 11.65 5.86
N GLU A 23 5.77 11.00 6.19
CA GLU A 23 5.61 9.56 6.05
C GLU A 23 4.45 9.23 5.13
N ALA A 24 4.55 8.06 4.47
CA ALA A 24 3.56 7.65 3.50
C ALA A 24 3.16 6.19 3.68
N LEU A 25 1.93 5.90 3.26
CA LEU A 25 1.38 4.57 3.09
C LEU A 25 0.90 4.49 1.64
N VAL A 26 1.31 3.44 0.92
CA VAL A 26 0.92 3.25 -0.48
C VAL A 26 -0.15 2.16 -0.55
N ILE A 27 -1.21 2.41 -1.31
CA ILE A 27 -2.29 1.45 -1.52
C ILE A 27 -2.16 0.86 -2.92
N ASP A 28 -2.10 -0.48 -2.98
CA ASP A 28 -2.09 -1.27 -4.21
C ASP A 28 -1.04 -0.85 -5.24
N PRO A 29 0.26 -0.95 -4.90
CA PRO A 29 1.32 -0.57 -5.84
C PRO A 29 1.43 -1.60 -6.97
N SER A 30 0.86 -1.27 -8.12
CA SER A 30 0.94 -2.11 -9.30
C SER A 30 2.31 -2.04 -9.96
N GLU A 31 2.97 -0.89 -9.85
CA GLU A 31 4.23 -0.62 -10.51
C GLU A 31 5.06 0.28 -9.60
N SER A 32 6.29 -0.12 -9.29
CA SER A 32 7.11 0.61 -8.33
C SER A 32 7.67 1.93 -8.86
N GLY A 33 8.05 1.98 -10.14
CA GLY A 33 8.71 3.15 -10.73
C GLY A 33 7.98 4.48 -10.52
N PRO A 34 6.73 4.62 -10.98
CA PRO A 34 5.99 5.86 -10.80
C PRO A 34 5.81 6.25 -9.34
N LEU A 35 5.65 5.27 -8.44
CA LEU A 35 5.48 5.52 -7.02
C LEU A 35 6.77 6.03 -6.38
N ILE A 36 7.90 5.42 -6.72
CA ILE A 36 9.20 5.87 -6.24
C ILE A 36 9.44 7.33 -6.65
N LYS A 37 9.14 7.64 -7.92
CA LYS A 37 9.30 8.99 -8.44
C LYS A 37 8.46 10.01 -7.65
N SER A 38 7.22 9.66 -7.36
CA SER A 38 6.33 10.54 -6.59
C SER A 38 6.78 10.68 -5.14
N LEU A 39 7.20 9.58 -4.51
CA LEU A 39 7.69 9.61 -3.13
C LEU A 39 8.94 10.47 -3.00
N GLU A 40 9.86 10.38 -3.96
CA GLU A 40 11.08 11.19 -3.96
C GLU A 40 10.76 12.67 -4.19
N LYS A 41 9.86 12.96 -5.14
CA LYS A 41 9.45 14.33 -5.44
C LYS A 41 8.84 15.01 -4.21
N LEU A 42 8.04 14.28 -3.43
CA LEU A 42 7.39 14.78 -2.23
C LEU A 42 8.24 14.64 -0.98
N ASN A 43 9.42 14.04 -1.11
CA ASN A 43 10.35 13.80 -0.01
C ASN A 43 9.70 13.04 1.14
N LEU A 44 9.02 11.94 0.81
CA LEU A 44 8.29 11.12 1.76
C LEU A 44 9.04 9.83 2.08
N LYS A 45 8.91 9.38 3.33
CA LYS A 45 9.42 8.09 3.76
C LYS A 45 8.29 7.09 3.75
N LEU A 46 8.40 6.06 2.93
CA LEU A 46 7.38 5.02 2.84
C LEU A 46 7.48 4.08 4.04
N LYS A 47 6.39 3.96 4.80
CA LYS A 47 6.33 3.13 6.00
C LYS A 47 5.51 1.86 5.80
N TYR A 48 4.44 1.94 5.01
CA TYR A 48 3.51 0.83 4.84
C TYR A 48 3.02 0.72 3.41
N ILE A 49 2.76 -0.52 3.00
CA ILE A 49 2.05 -0.85 1.76
C ILE A 49 0.78 -1.57 2.17
N LEU A 50 -0.37 -1.08 1.70
CA LEU A 50 -1.65 -1.73 1.94
C LEU A 50 -2.13 -2.36 0.64
N ASN A 51 -2.37 -3.66 0.65
CA ASN A 51 -2.96 -4.36 -0.48
C ASN A 51 -4.43 -4.66 -0.20
N THR A 52 -5.31 -4.16 -1.06
CA THR A 52 -6.74 -4.44 -0.96
C THR A 52 -7.09 -5.75 -1.65
N HIS A 53 -6.22 -6.21 -2.56
CA HIS A 53 -6.39 -7.45 -3.31
C HIS A 53 -5.07 -8.19 -3.43
N HIS A 54 -5.14 -9.47 -3.79
CA HIS A 54 -3.96 -10.27 -4.08
C HIS A 54 -3.66 -10.35 -5.59
N HIS A 55 -4.42 -9.66 -6.42
CA HIS A 55 -4.24 -9.68 -7.86
C HIS A 55 -2.88 -9.10 -8.26
N PHE A 56 -2.28 -9.66 -9.30
CA PHE A 56 -0.96 -9.29 -9.79
C PHE A 56 -0.81 -7.77 -10.01
N ASP A 57 -1.78 -7.14 -10.65
CA ASP A 57 -1.71 -5.70 -10.95
C ASP A 57 -1.92 -4.80 -9.72
N HIS A 58 -2.07 -5.38 -8.53
CA HIS A 58 -2.17 -4.63 -7.28
C HIS A 58 -1.03 -4.93 -6.30
N ILE A 59 -0.18 -5.91 -6.61
CA ILE A 59 0.90 -6.31 -5.70
C ILE A 59 2.28 -6.37 -6.35
N ASP A 60 2.36 -6.16 -7.66
CA ASP A 60 3.61 -6.34 -8.40
C ASP A 60 4.74 -5.44 -7.91
N GLY A 61 4.42 -4.26 -7.41
CA GLY A 61 5.41 -3.33 -6.89
C GLY A 61 5.82 -3.56 -5.43
N ASN A 62 5.15 -4.48 -4.72
CA ASN A 62 5.35 -4.66 -3.28
C ASN A 62 6.80 -4.92 -2.86
N LEU A 63 7.41 -5.93 -3.46
CA LEU A 63 8.74 -6.37 -3.03
C LEU A 63 9.81 -5.34 -3.37
N THR A 64 9.69 -4.68 -4.52
CA THR A 64 10.63 -3.62 -4.89
C THR A 64 10.57 -2.46 -3.92
N LEU A 65 9.36 -2.02 -3.55
CA LEU A 65 9.18 -0.94 -2.58
C LEU A 65 9.63 -1.35 -1.19
N LYS A 66 9.32 -2.58 -0.79
CA LYS A 66 9.73 -3.09 0.52
C LYS A 66 11.25 -3.12 0.65
N GLU A 67 11.94 -3.58 -0.38
CA GLU A 67 13.39 -3.63 -0.38
C GLU A 67 14.01 -2.24 -0.33
N LYS A 68 13.47 -1.31 -1.11
CA LYS A 68 14.01 0.05 -1.17
C LYS A 68 13.79 0.84 0.11
N TYR A 69 12.59 0.75 0.69
CA TYR A 69 12.21 1.59 1.84
C TYR A 69 12.18 0.86 3.17
N ASN A 70 12.37 -0.45 3.16
CA ASN A 70 12.28 -1.28 4.37
C ASN A 70 10.92 -1.09 5.07
N CYS A 71 9.86 -1.01 4.28
CA CYS A 71 8.51 -0.82 4.78
C CYS A 71 7.80 -2.16 5.03
N LYS A 72 6.64 -2.11 5.68
CA LYS A 72 5.85 -3.30 5.98
C LYS A 72 4.66 -3.41 5.04
N ILE A 73 4.32 -4.64 4.67
CA ILE A 73 3.20 -4.94 3.78
C ILE A 73 2.01 -5.40 4.59
N ILE A 74 0.87 -4.76 4.38
CA ILE A 74 -0.38 -5.03 5.09
C ILE A 74 -1.41 -5.58 4.12
N GLY A 75 -2.10 -6.64 4.50
CA GLY A 75 -3.16 -7.21 3.69
C GLY A 75 -4.15 -7.99 4.53
N PHE A 76 -5.19 -8.54 3.91
CA PHE A 76 -6.15 -9.39 4.60
C PHE A 76 -5.52 -10.73 4.96
N ILE A 77 -5.91 -11.28 6.11
CA ILE A 77 -5.41 -12.56 6.57
C ILE A 77 -5.73 -13.68 5.57
N ASP A 78 -6.87 -13.59 4.85
CA ASP A 78 -7.25 -14.58 3.85
C ASP A 78 -6.30 -14.60 2.66
N ASP A 79 -5.57 -13.52 2.41
CA ASP A 79 -4.62 -13.41 1.30
C ASP A 79 -3.18 -13.63 1.73
N LYS A 80 -2.94 -14.05 2.97
CA LYS A 80 -1.59 -14.18 3.52
C LYS A 80 -0.66 -15.01 2.64
N LYS A 81 -1.15 -16.10 2.08
CA LYS A 81 -0.34 -16.99 1.25
C LYS A 81 -0.17 -16.48 -0.18
N ARG A 82 -0.95 -15.47 -0.59
CA ARG A 82 -0.98 -14.97 -1.96
C ARG A 82 -0.23 -13.65 -2.13
N ILE A 83 0.08 -12.97 -1.04
CA ILE A 83 0.80 -11.70 -1.07
C ILE A 83 2.22 -11.93 -0.59
N PRO A 84 3.22 -11.92 -1.51
CA PRO A 84 4.61 -12.15 -1.12
C PRO A 84 5.10 -11.07 -0.17
N GLY A 85 5.78 -11.48 0.90
CA GLY A 85 6.39 -10.56 1.84
C GLY A 85 5.45 -9.88 2.81
N ILE A 86 4.20 -10.36 2.91
CA ILE A 86 3.22 -9.75 3.83
C ILE A 86 3.72 -9.80 5.28
N ASP A 87 3.62 -8.68 5.98
CA ASP A 87 4.08 -8.53 7.36
C ASP A 87 2.93 -8.45 8.35
N ILE A 88 1.85 -7.77 7.98
CA ILE A 88 0.70 -7.53 8.85
C ILE A 88 -0.56 -8.03 8.19
N CYS A 89 -1.27 -8.93 8.86
CA CYS A 89 -2.51 -9.51 8.35
C CYS A 89 -3.69 -8.94 9.13
N LEU A 90 -4.65 -8.37 8.42
CA LEU A 90 -5.84 -7.79 9.03
C LEU A 90 -7.06 -8.65 8.77
N LYS A 91 -7.93 -8.73 9.75
CA LYS A 91 -9.22 -9.41 9.64
C LYS A 91 -10.28 -8.41 9.18
N ASN A 92 -11.42 -8.94 8.73
CA ASN A 92 -12.56 -8.08 8.40
C ASN A 92 -12.95 -7.20 9.59
N GLU A 93 -13.19 -5.93 9.31
CA GLU A 93 -13.55 -4.91 10.31
C GLU A 93 -12.48 -4.62 11.37
N GLU A 94 -11.28 -5.12 11.18
CA GLU A 94 -10.17 -4.79 12.08
C GLU A 94 -9.68 -3.37 11.79
N ILE A 95 -9.34 -2.63 12.86
CA ILE A 95 -8.82 -1.27 12.74
C ILE A 95 -7.30 -1.31 12.79
N PHE A 96 -6.65 -0.75 11.78
CA PHE A 96 -5.21 -0.53 11.77
C PHE A 96 -4.95 0.90 12.25
N LYS A 97 -4.04 1.04 13.22
CA LYS A 97 -3.67 2.37 13.71
C LYS A 97 -2.18 2.41 14.04
N GLU A 98 -1.44 3.22 13.31
CA GLU A 98 -0.02 3.46 13.53
C GLU A 98 0.29 4.91 13.21
N GLY A 99 0.79 5.66 14.19
CA GLY A 99 1.09 7.06 13.99
C GLY A 99 -0.15 7.83 13.54
N ASP A 100 -0.01 8.52 12.41
CA ASP A 100 -1.10 9.29 11.82
C ASP A 100 -2.01 8.47 10.92
N PHE A 101 -1.68 7.19 10.70
CA PHE A 101 -2.45 6.33 9.81
C PHE A 101 -3.45 5.50 10.59
N GLN A 102 -4.73 5.65 10.21
CA GLN A 102 -5.80 4.86 10.81
C GLN A 102 -6.82 4.52 9.73
N PHE A 103 -7.17 3.24 9.64
CA PHE A 103 -8.21 2.79 8.71
C PHE A 103 -8.87 1.53 9.24
N LYS A 104 -10.08 1.28 8.77
CA LYS A 104 -10.82 0.08 9.10
C LYS A 104 -11.00 -0.74 7.82
N THR A 105 -10.80 -2.04 7.92
CA THR A 105 -10.91 -2.92 6.77
C THR A 105 -12.29 -3.53 6.66
N TYR A 106 -12.78 -3.67 5.42
CA TYR A 106 -14.03 -4.34 5.12
C TYR A 106 -13.79 -5.36 4.03
N HIS A 107 -14.27 -6.57 4.26
CA HIS A 107 -14.22 -7.60 3.24
C HIS A 107 -15.39 -7.44 2.30
N THR A 108 -15.11 -7.23 1.00
CA THR A 108 -16.14 -7.06 -0.03
C THR A 108 -15.99 -8.16 -1.08
N PRO A 109 -16.71 -9.29 -0.91
CA PRO A 109 -16.62 -10.40 -1.85
C PRO A 109 -17.05 -9.96 -3.26
N GLY A 110 -16.44 -10.54 -4.27
CA GLY A 110 -16.76 -10.24 -5.65
C GLY A 110 -16.09 -8.98 -6.21
N HIS A 111 -15.27 -8.37 -5.42
CA HIS A 111 -14.53 -7.17 -5.82
C HIS A 111 -13.34 -7.54 -6.69
#